data_0744eedb189375060073f79267df0fdb
#
_entry.id   0744eedb189375060073f79267df0fdb
#
_cell.length_a   1.000
_cell.length_b   1.000
_cell.length_c   1.000
_cell.angle_alpha   90.00
_cell.angle_beta   90.00
_cell.angle_gamma   90.00
#
_symmetry.space_group_name_H-M   'P 1'
#
loop_
_entity.id
_entity.type
_entity.pdbx_description
1 polymer ?
#
loop_
_entity_poly.entity_id
_entity_poly.type
_entity_poly.pdbx_seq_one_letter_code
_entity_poly.pdbx_strand_id
1 'polypeptide(L)'
;LKKILVRSGMTPLDNFSAKDIYLKDRTGYNNGNLAYQFSIYRTLWQEDVEMDADGLTSNPNLAAKINEEYDFYILPFADAFREDFRATLRNYTALIQQLKIPVIVTGIGLRANYEPNLKEGFPFDDDVRAFVKAVLEKSTKLGLRGQITADYLLHLGFHESDFEIIGCPSLYTFGRHLHIRDLQLETDSLLAINASPLSRESSLQFLNQTIDTYKNYYFIPQHLDELYIAYAGGPDISSEEPSYPTSIAHKYYREGRVKYFTSMPSWYDFMKQVDLSIGSRLHGNVIPTICGTPNISFVQDARMRELASYHNLPHVTADKLETIHDLDELLQTVDLKSAEKVQARNFDNFISFLDENELAHIYKNDKNRLDAPLDAEIAPIEFNKSPTVVTQLKGDQLLERVHLASNLQNERQDYRLRYHINLRQNQIKQLKNKIEENGQIIAKQDVTIQNLEQKVNQLDKHLSEKDVLLQAEQNQSLKLKQDIQHYQGTLNRKAVKTTLRIADSFASLKKT
;
A
#
# COMPACT_ATOMS: atom_id res chain seq x y z
N LEU A 1 30.04 -3.76 -2.09
CA LEU A 1 28.86 -4.18 -2.84
C LEU A 1 27.63 -3.71 -2.05
N LYS A 2 26.76 -2.91 -2.64
CA LYS A 2 25.50 -2.50 -2.00
C LYS A 2 24.47 -3.61 -2.16
N LYS A 3 23.68 -3.85 -1.11
CA LYS A 3 22.61 -4.85 -1.13
C LYS A 3 21.24 -4.19 -1.02
N ILE A 4 20.39 -4.47 -1.97
CA ILE A 4 19.03 -3.90 -2.05
C ILE A 4 18.01 -5.03 -1.93
N LEU A 5 17.12 -4.94 -0.93
CA LEU A 5 15.96 -5.79 -0.84
C LEU A 5 14.81 -5.14 -1.61
N VAL A 6 14.13 -5.90 -2.45
CA VAL A 6 12.98 -5.42 -3.24
C VAL A 6 11.73 -6.22 -2.87
N ARG A 7 10.63 -5.53 -2.64
CA ARG A 7 9.33 -6.18 -2.48
C ARG A 7 8.90 -6.83 -3.80
N SER A 8 9.23 -8.09 -3.92
CA SER A 8 8.94 -8.91 -5.10
C SER A 8 8.79 -10.38 -4.70
N GLY A 9 8.02 -11.15 -5.45
CA GLY A 9 7.95 -12.61 -5.26
C GLY A 9 9.06 -13.38 -5.94
N MET A 10 9.79 -12.71 -6.84
CA MET A 10 10.89 -13.29 -7.62
C MET A 10 11.77 -12.18 -8.19
N THR A 11 13.00 -12.51 -8.53
CA THR A 11 13.90 -11.65 -9.27
C THR A 11 13.71 -11.77 -10.78
N PRO A 12 14.20 -10.84 -11.61
CA PRO A 12 14.19 -10.98 -13.07
C PRO A 12 14.96 -12.18 -13.63
N LEU A 13 15.86 -12.78 -12.85
CA LEU A 13 16.65 -13.95 -13.24
C LEU A 13 15.92 -15.27 -12.98
N ASP A 14 14.86 -15.24 -12.19
CA ASP A 14 14.08 -16.43 -11.88
C ASP A 14 13.21 -16.87 -13.07
N ASN A 15 13.23 -18.17 -13.35
CA ASN A 15 12.49 -18.77 -14.45
C ASN A 15 11.56 -19.88 -13.95
N PHE A 16 10.54 -19.50 -13.18
CA PHE A 16 9.57 -20.43 -12.61
C PHE A 16 8.57 -20.93 -13.64
N SER A 17 8.25 -22.23 -13.56
CA SER A 17 7.16 -22.80 -14.34
C SER A 17 5.79 -22.30 -13.93
N ALA A 18 4.78 -22.45 -14.77
CA ALA A 18 3.40 -22.13 -14.43
C ALA A 18 2.91 -22.86 -13.15
N LYS A 19 3.37 -24.10 -12.95
CA LYS A 19 3.11 -24.88 -11.73
C LYS A 19 3.69 -24.18 -10.49
N ASP A 20 4.96 -23.76 -10.55
CA ASP A 20 5.63 -23.12 -9.42
C ASP A 20 5.03 -21.78 -9.08
N ILE A 21 4.68 -20.98 -10.10
CA ILE A 21 3.98 -19.68 -9.93
C ILE A 21 2.63 -19.89 -9.24
N TYR A 22 1.85 -20.88 -9.70
CA TYR A 22 0.55 -21.16 -9.08
C TYR A 22 0.70 -21.63 -7.64
N LEU A 23 1.63 -22.57 -7.38
CA LEU A 23 1.79 -23.17 -6.07
C LEU A 23 2.22 -22.15 -5.00
N LYS A 24 3.22 -21.33 -5.29
CA LYS A 24 3.88 -20.45 -4.31
C LYS A 24 3.50 -18.98 -4.41
N ASP A 25 2.60 -18.62 -5.34
CA ASP A 25 2.16 -17.25 -5.56
C ASP A 25 3.31 -16.23 -5.67
N ARG A 26 4.24 -16.48 -6.59
CA ARG A 26 5.41 -15.61 -6.83
C ARG A 26 5.04 -14.26 -7.45
N THR A 27 3.77 -14.05 -7.81
CA THR A 27 3.30 -12.83 -8.48
C THR A 27 2.43 -11.94 -7.60
N GLY A 28 2.16 -12.35 -6.34
CA GLY A 28 1.21 -11.66 -5.49
C GLY A 28 -0.20 -11.69 -6.09
N TYR A 29 -0.61 -12.86 -6.56
CA TYR A 29 -1.89 -13.15 -7.20
C TYR A 29 -2.10 -12.54 -8.60
N ASN A 30 -1.26 -11.58 -9.02
CA ASN A 30 -1.40 -10.87 -10.28
C ASN A 30 -0.04 -10.73 -10.96
N ASN A 31 0.15 -11.39 -12.12
CA ASN A 31 1.41 -11.34 -12.85
C ASN A 31 1.74 -9.95 -13.42
N GLY A 32 0.78 -9.03 -13.52
CA GLY A 32 1.06 -7.63 -13.84
C GLY A 32 2.01 -6.95 -12.85
N ASN A 33 2.11 -7.46 -11.61
CA ASN A 33 3.09 -6.99 -10.63
C ASN A 33 4.54 -7.23 -11.09
N LEU A 34 4.78 -8.24 -11.91
CA LEU A 34 6.12 -8.53 -12.45
C LEU A 34 6.65 -7.35 -13.29
N ALA A 35 5.80 -6.69 -14.09
CA ALA A 35 6.19 -5.55 -14.91
C ALA A 35 6.75 -4.41 -14.07
N TYR A 36 6.06 -4.13 -13.00
CA TYR A 36 6.35 -3.08 -12.08
C TYR A 36 7.62 -3.36 -11.24
N GLN A 37 7.75 -4.59 -10.76
CA GLN A 37 8.95 -5.04 -10.06
C GLN A 37 10.16 -5.09 -11.00
N PHE A 38 10.01 -5.65 -12.19
CA PHE A 38 11.06 -5.73 -13.22
C PHE A 38 11.64 -4.34 -13.57
N SER A 39 10.79 -3.34 -13.69
CA SER A 39 11.22 -1.96 -13.94
C SER A 39 12.16 -1.45 -12.85
N ILE A 40 11.86 -1.70 -11.58
CA ILE A 40 12.71 -1.31 -10.45
C ILE A 40 14.05 -2.05 -10.50
N TYR A 41 14.02 -3.36 -10.71
CA TYR A 41 15.27 -4.13 -10.86
C TYR A 41 16.12 -3.58 -11.99
N ARG A 42 15.54 -3.37 -13.19
CA ARG A 42 16.28 -2.89 -14.34
C ARG A 42 16.88 -1.49 -14.13
N THR A 43 16.18 -0.64 -13.42
CA THR A 43 16.63 0.73 -13.12
C THR A 43 17.77 0.77 -12.10
N LEU A 44 17.75 -0.12 -11.11
CA LEU A 44 18.71 -0.10 -9.99
C LEU A 44 19.84 -1.13 -10.14
N TRP A 45 19.76 -2.08 -11.08
CA TRP A 45 20.75 -3.12 -11.26
C TRP A 45 22.06 -2.56 -11.83
N GLN A 46 23.14 -2.66 -11.07
CA GLN A 46 24.48 -2.19 -11.42
C GLN A 46 25.50 -3.25 -11.01
N GLU A 47 26.73 -3.17 -11.54
CA GLU A 47 27.80 -4.13 -11.28
C GLU A 47 28.18 -4.22 -9.78
N ASP A 48 28.03 -3.12 -9.05
CA ASP A 48 28.34 -3.05 -7.61
C ASP A 48 27.10 -3.17 -6.71
N VAL A 49 25.95 -3.62 -7.26
CA VAL A 49 24.67 -3.77 -6.55
C VAL A 49 24.20 -5.22 -6.63
N GLU A 50 23.90 -5.81 -5.49
CA GLU A 50 23.21 -7.10 -5.35
C GLU A 50 21.74 -6.83 -4.98
N MET A 51 20.81 -7.50 -5.64
CA MET A 51 19.37 -7.27 -5.43
C MET A 51 18.62 -8.58 -5.18
N ASP A 52 17.92 -8.64 -4.07
CA ASP A 52 17.15 -9.81 -3.66
C ASP A 52 15.63 -9.50 -3.63
N ALA A 53 14.82 -10.54 -3.86
CA ALA A 53 13.39 -10.49 -3.66
C ALA A 53 13.02 -10.86 -2.22
N ASP A 54 12.11 -10.09 -1.58
CA ASP A 54 11.64 -10.35 -0.22
C ASP A 54 10.62 -11.50 -0.11
N GLY A 55 10.20 -12.07 -1.24
CA GLY A 55 9.17 -13.11 -1.31
C GLY A 55 7.76 -12.62 -0.98
N LEU A 56 7.48 -11.31 -1.12
CA LEU A 56 6.22 -10.64 -0.78
C LEU A 56 5.86 -10.75 0.71
N THR A 57 6.86 -10.81 1.57
CA THR A 57 6.65 -10.88 3.02
C THR A 57 6.49 -9.50 3.63
N SER A 58 5.64 -9.39 4.63
CA SER A 58 5.49 -8.19 5.47
C SER A 58 5.74 -8.50 6.96
N ASN A 59 6.55 -9.54 7.24
CA ASN A 59 6.75 -10.03 8.59
C ASN A 59 7.69 -9.11 9.40
N PRO A 60 7.21 -8.43 10.46
CA PRO A 60 8.04 -7.54 11.27
C PRO A 60 9.22 -8.23 11.98
N ASN A 61 9.14 -9.54 12.20
CA ASN A 61 10.24 -10.30 12.82
C ASN A 61 11.50 -10.40 11.93
N LEU A 62 11.41 -10.02 10.67
CA LEU A 62 12.56 -9.99 9.75
C LEU A 62 13.40 -8.71 9.87
N ALA A 63 12.95 -7.72 10.63
CA ALA A 63 13.62 -6.42 10.72
C ALA A 63 15.10 -6.52 11.11
N ALA A 64 15.44 -7.37 12.08
CA ALA A 64 16.84 -7.55 12.50
C ALA A 64 17.71 -8.09 11.37
N LYS A 65 17.24 -9.12 10.65
CA LYS A 65 17.91 -9.71 9.51
C LYS A 65 18.06 -8.69 8.37
N ILE A 66 16.99 -7.97 8.04
CA ILE A 66 17.01 -6.95 6.97
C ILE A 66 18.01 -5.84 7.30
N ASN A 67 18.07 -5.36 8.55
CA ASN A 67 19.03 -4.35 8.99
C ASN A 67 20.50 -4.83 8.94
N GLU A 68 20.73 -6.13 9.04
CA GLU A 68 22.08 -6.71 9.00
C GLU A 68 22.55 -7.00 7.56
N GLU A 69 21.63 -7.41 6.68
CA GLU A 69 21.97 -7.92 5.37
C GLU A 69 21.85 -6.90 4.23
N TYR A 70 21.06 -5.81 4.40
CA TYR A 70 20.70 -4.88 3.32
C TYR A 70 21.02 -3.43 3.65
N ASP A 71 21.32 -2.66 2.61
CA ASP A 71 21.53 -1.21 2.68
C ASP A 71 20.27 -0.40 2.36
N PHE A 72 19.35 -0.95 1.55
CA PHE A 72 18.09 -0.33 1.15
C PHE A 72 16.97 -1.37 1.08
N TYR A 73 15.74 -0.91 1.36
CA TYR A 73 14.55 -1.69 1.08
C TYR A 73 13.61 -0.91 0.17
N ILE A 74 13.40 -1.43 -1.04
CA ILE A 74 12.52 -0.80 -2.02
C ILE A 74 11.17 -1.50 -2.01
N LEU A 75 10.13 -0.71 -1.86
CA LEU A 75 8.74 -1.16 -1.79
C LEU A 75 7.96 -0.70 -3.02
N PRO A 76 8.05 -1.43 -4.15
CA PRO A 76 7.18 -1.20 -5.27
C PRO A 76 5.76 -1.63 -4.89
N PHE A 77 4.94 -0.65 -4.53
CA PHE A 77 3.51 -0.85 -4.27
C PHE A 77 2.68 -0.46 -5.49
N ALA A 78 1.53 -1.12 -5.62
CA ALA A 78 0.50 -0.73 -6.55
C ALA A 78 -0.61 0.05 -5.82
N ASP A 79 -1.86 -0.38 -5.93
CA ASP A 79 -3.03 0.17 -5.24
C ASP A 79 -3.11 -0.36 -3.79
N ALA A 80 -2.13 -0.05 -2.97
CA ALA A 80 -2.02 -0.58 -1.60
C ALA A 80 -2.91 0.16 -0.58
N PHE A 81 -3.38 1.37 -0.88
CA PHE A 81 -4.33 2.08 -0.04
C PHE A 81 -5.75 1.59 -0.34
N ARG A 82 -6.17 0.50 0.35
CA ARG A 82 -7.44 -0.17 0.17
C ARG A 82 -7.82 -1.06 1.36
N GLU A 83 -9.10 -1.36 1.50
CA GLU A 83 -9.66 -2.06 2.65
C GLU A 83 -9.06 -3.47 2.82
N ASP A 84 -9.00 -4.27 1.77
CA ASP A 84 -8.51 -5.64 1.82
C ASP A 84 -6.99 -5.77 2.00
N PHE A 85 -6.25 -4.64 1.98
CA PHE A 85 -4.79 -4.60 2.20
C PHE A 85 -4.40 -4.06 3.59
N ARG A 86 -5.35 -3.64 4.43
CA ARG A 86 -5.09 -3.02 5.74
C ARG A 86 -4.17 -3.85 6.64
N ALA A 87 -4.45 -5.14 6.76
CA ALA A 87 -3.63 -6.02 7.61
C ALA A 87 -2.17 -6.08 7.13
N THR A 88 -1.97 -6.15 5.82
CA THR A 88 -0.64 -6.14 5.20
C THR A 88 0.05 -4.79 5.41
N LEU A 89 -0.69 -3.68 5.26
CA LEU A 89 -0.17 -2.33 5.46
C LEU A 89 0.30 -2.11 6.91
N ARG A 90 -0.47 -2.59 7.91
CA ARG A 90 -0.08 -2.56 9.33
C ARG A 90 1.18 -3.38 9.59
N ASN A 91 1.31 -4.55 8.97
CA ASN A 91 2.50 -5.38 9.09
C ASN A 91 3.74 -4.66 8.52
N TYR A 92 3.62 -4.03 7.33
CA TYR A 92 4.69 -3.21 6.77
C TYR A 92 5.01 -2.02 7.67
N THR A 93 4.02 -1.34 8.23
CA THR A 93 4.25 -0.25 9.20
C THR A 93 5.08 -0.73 10.38
N ALA A 94 4.70 -1.85 11.00
CA ALA A 94 5.43 -2.44 12.11
C ALA A 94 6.84 -2.93 11.74
N LEU A 95 7.04 -3.41 10.51
CA LEU A 95 8.35 -3.76 9.98
C LEU A 95 9.22 -2.51 9.80
N ILE A 96 8.71 -1.50 9.08
CA ILE A 96 9.45 -0.27 8.73
C ILE A 96 9.89 0.49 9.98
N GLN A 97 9.05 0.57 11.01
CA GLN A 97 9.40 1.21 12.29
C GLN A 97 10.62 0.58 12.97
N GLN A 98 10.91 -0.69 12.72
CA GLN A 98 12.06 -1.41 13.27
C GLN A 98 13.30 -1.37 12.34
N LEU A 99 13.14 -0.94 11.10
CA LEU A 99 14.24 -0.83 10.16
C LEU A 99 15.13 0.38 10.50
N LYS A 100 16.43 0.22 10.25
CA LYS A 100 17.46 1.27 10.40
C LYS A 100 17.97 1.76 9.05
N ILE A 101 17.67 1.03 7.99
CA ILE A 101 18.03 1.33 6.61
C ILE A 101 16.95 2.19 5.94
N PRO A 102 17.28 2.94 4.88
CA PRO A 102 16.30 3.63 4.06
C PRO A 102 15.25 2.68 3.46
N VAL A 103 14.00 3.13 3.46
CA VAL A 103 12.86 2.41 2.88
C VAL A 103 12.18 3.32 1.86
N ILE A 104 12.23 2.97 0.59
CA ILE A 104 11.73 3.79 -0.49
C ILE A 104 10.49 3.13 -1.11
N VAL A 105 9.35 3.84 -1.07
CA VAL A 105 8.08 3.42 -1.67
C VAL A 105 7.95 4.02 -3.05
N THR A 106 7.70 3.16 -4.06
CA THR A 106 7.58 3.60 -5.45
C THR A 106 6.18 3.28 -6.01
N GLY A 107 5.48 4.31 -6.52
CA GLY A 107 4.23 4.18 -7.27
C GLY A 107 3.04 3.66 -6.48
N ILE A 108 2.94 3.99 -5.18
CA ILE A 108 1.79 3.62 -4.36
C ILE A 108 0.55 4.44 -4.75
N GLY A 109 -0.65 3.83 -4.67
CA GLY A 109 -1.89 4.48 -5.06
C GLY A 109 -3.11 4.04 -4.26
N LEU A 110 -4.17 4.87 -4.38
CA LEU A 110 -5.48 4.66 -3.81
C LEU A 110 -6.34 3.76 -4.73
N ARG A 111 -7.04 2.78 -4.14
CA ARG A 111 -8.13 2.06 -4.81
C ARG A 111 -9.45 2.63 -4.33
N ALA A 112 -10.18 3.22 -5.24
CA ALA A 112 -11.50 3.81 -5.00
C ALA A 112 -12.34 3.80 -6.29
N ASN A 113 -13.59 4.19 -6.18
CA ASN A 113 -14.47 4.43 -7.32
C ASN A 113 -13.87 5.46 -8.28
N TYR A 114 -14.36 5.51 -9.50
CA TYR A 114 -13.85 6.37 -10.57
C TYR A 114 -13.71 7.85 -10.13
N GLU A 115 -14.70 8.37 -9.38
CA GLU A 115 -14.70 9.69 -8.73
C GLU A 115 -14.84 9.50 -7.22
N PRO A 116 -13.73 9.38 -6.46
CA PRO A 116 -13.80 9.18 -5.03
C PRO A 116 -14.21 10.45 -4.29
N ASN A 117 -15.06 10.31 -3.30
CA ASN A 117 -15.33 11.38 -2.34
C ASN A 117 -14.32 11.35 -1.21
N LEU A 118 -13.20 12.05 -1.38
CA LEU A 118 -12.11 12.06 -0.41
C LEU A 118 -12.53 12.71 0.92
N LYS A 119 -13.58 13.56 0.95
CA LYS A 119 -14.02 14.23 2.17
C LYS A 119 -14.70 13.30 3.17
N GLU A 120 -15.30 12.23 2.70
CA GLU A 120 -15.91 11.22 3.57
C GLU A 120 -14.86 10.33 4.25
N GLY A 121 -13.63 10.30 3.73
CA GLY A 121 -12.57 9.42 4.18
C GLY A 121 -12.81 7.95 3.87
N PHE A 122 -11.88 7.12 4.30
CA PHE A 122 -11.95 5.66 4.11
C PHE A 122 -11.71 4.93 5.43
N PRO A 123 -12.25 3.72 5.61
CA PRO A 123 -12.03 2.93 6.83
C PRO A 123 -10.56 2.63 7.13
N PHE A 124 -9.67 2.82 6.17
CA PHE A 124 -8.23 2.57 6.26
C PHE A 124 -7.36 3.84 6.43
N ASP A 125 -7.95 5.02 6.63
CA ASP A 125 -7.21 6.29 6.71
C ASP A 125 -6.13 6.28 7.80
N ASP A 126 -6.44 5.76 8.99
CA ASP A 126 -5.49 5.71 10.10
C ASP A 126 -4.31 4.76 9.81
N ASP A 127 -4.59 3.65 9.12
CA ASP A 127 -3.55 2.71 8.70
C ASP A 127 -2.62 3.35 7.66
N VAL A 128 -3.17 4.14 6.74
CA VAL A 128 -2.40 4.90 5.75
C VAL A 128 -1.57 5.99 6.42
N ARG A 129 -2.15 6.76 7.36
CA ARG A 129 -1.38 7.78 8.12
C ARG A 129 -0.19 7.14 8.86
N ALA A 130 -0.41 6.02 9.52
CA ALA A 130 0.65 5.32 10.24
C ALA A 130 1.74 4.81 9.30
N PHE A 131 1.35 4.24 8.15
CA PHE A 131 2.27 3.73 7.15
C PHE A 131 3.12 4.86 6.53
N VAL A 132 2.47 5.93 6.06
CA VAL A 132 3.17 7.06 5.41
C VAL A 132 4.14 7.72 6.38
N LYS A 133 3.75 7.94 7.65
CA LYS A 133 4.66 8.47 8.68
C LYS A 133 5.87 7.57 8.88
N ALA A 134 5.67 6.25 9.00
CA ALA A 134 6.78 5.30 9.17
C ALA A 134 7.75 5.31 7.97
N VAL A 135 7.23 5.45 6.74
CA VAL A 135 8.06 5.56 5.53
C VAL A 135 8.84 6.87 5.52
N LEU A 136 8.21 8.00 5.83
CA LEU A 136 8.87 9.33 5.85
C LEU A 136 9.96 9.46 6.92
N GLU A 137 9.94 8.62 7.95
CA GLU A 137 11.08 8.50 8.88
C GLU A 137 12.31 7.83 8.26
N LYS A 138 12.17 7.19 7.09
CA LYS A 138 13.19 6.37 6.42
C LYS A 138 13.52 6.83 5.01
N SER A 139 12.73 7.70 4.42
CA SER A 139 12.89 8.22 3.06
C SER A 139 12.61 9.72 3.02
N THR A 140 13.11 10.39 1.98
CA THR A 140 12.88 11.83 1.77
C THR A 140 11.45 12.08 1.30
N LYS A 141 10.95 11.26 0.38
CA LYS A 141 9.62 11.37 -0.22
C LYS A 141 9.04 9.99 -0.58
N LEU A 142 7.71 9.89 -0.60
CA LEU A 142 7.02 8.77 -1.23
C LEU A 142 6.82 8.99 -2.73
N GLY A 143 6.96 7.95 -3.54
CA GLY A 143 6.56 7.97 -4.95
C GLY A 143 5.10 7.58 -5.10
N LEU A 144 4.26 8.51 -5.60
CA LEU A 144 2.83 8.30 -5.78
C LEU A 144 2.46 7.98 -7.24
N ARG A 145 1.35 7.28 -7.40
CA ARG A 145 0.85 6.83 -8.69
C ARG A 145 0.21 7.95 -9.51
N GLY A 146 -0.43 8.94 -8.86
CA GLY A 146 -1.11 10.02 -9.55
C GLY A 146 -1.72 11.05 -8.61
N GLN A 147 -2.44 12.01 -9.21
CA GLN A 147 -2.99 13.16 -8.53
C GLN A 147 -4.07 12.79 -7.50
N ILE A 148 -4.92 11.81 -7.80
CA ILE A 148 -5.98 11.39 -6.87
C ILE A 148 -5.39 10.88 -5.55
N THR A 149 -4.28 10.13 -5.64
CA THR A 149 -3.56 9.65 -4.46
C THR A 149 -2.86 10.80 -3.72
N ALA A 150 -2.31 11.79 -4.44
CA ALA A 150 -1.73 13.00 -3.85
C ALA A 150 -2.80 13.80 -3.08
N ASP A 151 -3.94 14.07 -3.70
CA ASP A 151 -5.06 14.78 -3.07
C ASP A 151 -5.58 14.05 -1.82
N TYR A 152 -5.59 12.71 -1.87
CA TYR A 152 -5.93 11.89 -0.72
C TYR A 152 -4.94 12.07 0.44
N LEU A 153 -3.62 12.04 0.18
CA LEU A 153 -2.63 12.25 1.23
C LEU A 153 -2.67 13.69 1.80
N LEU A 154 -2.91 14.70 0.96
CA LEU A 154 -3.15 16.07 1.43
C LEU A 154 -4.38 16.15 2.35
N HIS A 155 -5.47 15.46 2.00
CA HIS A 155 -6.65 15.35 2.86
C HIS A 155 -6.35 14.67 4.20
N LEU A 156 -5.44 13.69 4.22
CA LEU A 156 -4.97 13.04 5.44
C LEU A 156 -4.02 13.91 6.28
N GLY A 157 -3.65 15.11 5.81
CA GLY A 157 -2.82 16.08 6.54
C GLY A 157 -1.31 15.96 6.24
N PHE A 158 -0.91 15.28 5.18
CA PHE A 158 0.44 15.32 4.66
C PHE A 158 0.65 16.56 3.77
N HIS A 159 1.90 16.88 3.42
CA HIS A 159 2.29 18.04 2.64
C HIS A 159 2.82 17.63 1.27
N GLU A 160 2.80 18.55 0.31
CA GLU A 160 3.37 18.32 -1.03
C GLU A 160 4.87 17.96 -0.99
N SER A 161 5.59 18.38 0.04
CA SER A 161 6.98 18.01 0.28
C SER A 161 7.18 16.53 0.63
N ASP A 162 6.15 15.83 1.07
CA ASP A 162 6.24 14.47 1.60
C ASP A 162 6.18 13.41 0.50
N PHE A 163 5.84 13.80 -0.74
CA PHE A 163 5.68 12.88 -1.84
C PHE A 163 6.03 13.50 -3.21
N GLU A 164 6.21 12.63 -4.20
CA GLU A 164 6.35 13.00 -5.61
C GLU A 164 5.43 12.14 -6.46
N ILE A 165 4.76 12.73 -7.44
CA ILE A 165 3.95 11.97 -8.40
C ILE A 165 4.87 11.42 -9.48
N ILE A 166 5.12 10.12 -9.42
CA ILE A 166 6.03 9.41 -10.35
C ILE A 166 5.27 8.47 -11.31
N GLY A 167 3.97 8.30 -11.12
CA GLY A 167 3.19 7.37 -11.94
C GLY A 167 3.49 5.90 -11.66
N CYS A 168 3.46 5.10 -12.71
CA CYS A 168 3.83 3.68 -12.64
C CYS A 168 5.25 3.48 -13.18
N PRO A 169 6.22 3.04 -12.35
CA PRO A 169 7.59 2.79 -12.79
C PRO A 169 7.71 1.83 -13.98
N SER A 170 6.74 0.93 -14.19
CA SER A 170 6.74 0.03 -15.36
C SER A 170 6.87 0.79 -16.69
N LEU A 171 6.31 2.00 -16.79
CA LEU A 171 6.39 2.80 -18.02
C LEU A 171 7.79 3.35 -18.30
N TYR A 172 8.69 3.27 -17.34
CA TYR A 172 10.09 3.70 -17.47
C TYR A 172 11.06 2.53 -17.65
N THR A 173 10.56 1.31 -17.83
CA THR A 173 11.37 0.09 -17.96
C THR A 173 12.49 0.25 -19.00
N PHE A 174 12.21 0.86 -20.15
CA PHE A 174 13.20 1.07 -21.21
C PHE A 174 13.67 2.53 -21.31
N GLY A 175 13.51 3.29 -20.23
CA GLY A 175 14.08 4.62 -20.09
C GLY A 175 13.18 5.76 -20.59
N ARG A 176 13.85 6.82 -21.00
CA ARG A 176 13.25 8.13 -21.28
C ARG A 176 12.47 8.20 -22.58
N HIS A 177 12.82 7.37 -23.54
CA HIS A 177 12.24 7.38 -24.89
C HIS A 177 11.15 6.34 -25.00
N LEU A 178 10.02 6.76 -25.56
CA LEU A 178 8.90 5.89 -25.90
C LEU A 178 8.54 6.14 -27.37
N HIS A 179 8.38 5.05 -28.12
CA HIS A 179 7.93 5.09 -29.48
C HIS A 179 6.84 4.04 -29.71
N ILE A 180 5.65 4.47 -30.06
CA ILE A 180 4.51 3.61 -30.39
C ILE A 180 4.45 3.46 -31.91
N ARG A 181 4.42 2.22 -32.38
CA ARG A 181 4.31 1.90 -33.80
C ARG A 181 3.02 2.48 -34.41
N ASP A 182 3.05 2.78 -35.69
CA ASP A 182 1.84 3.12 -36.43
C ASP A 182 0.94 1.85 -36.49
N LEU A 183 -0.33 2.03 -36.21
CA LEU A 183 -1.31 0.96 -36.30
C LEU A 183 -1.76 0.78 -37.76
N GLN A 184 -1.66 -0.45 -38.25
CA GLN A 184 -2.25 -0.89 -39.48
C GLN A 184 -3.04 -2.17 -39.19
N LEU A 185 -4.37 -2.08 -39.14
CA LEU A 185 -5.22 -3.21 -38.88
C LEU A 185 -5.72 -3.85 -40.16
N GLU A 186 -5.48 -5.15 -40.25
CA GLU A 186 -6.06 -6.06 -41.24
C GLU A 186 -6.85 -7.15 -40.50
N THR A 187 -7.64 -7.90 -41.25
CA THR A 187 -8.53 -8.94 -40.64
C THR A 187 -7.77 -10.07 -39.93
N ASP A 188 -6.51 -10.29 -40.25
CA ASP A 188 -5.60 -11.27 -39.65
C ASP A 188 -4.63 -10.67 -38.62
N SER A 189 -4.72 -9.34 -38.36
CA SER A 189 -3.93 -8.68 -37.32
C SER A 189 -4.08 -9.37 -35.96
N LEU A 190 -2.95 -9.48 -35.26
CA LEU A 190 -2.90 -10.11 -33.96
C LEU A 190 -3.33 -9.15 -32.85
N LEU A 191 -4.45 -9.42 -32.20
CA LEU A 191 -4.95 -8.65 -31.07
C LEU A 191 -4.64 -9.32 -29.73
N ALA A 192 -4.24 -8.52 -28.74
CA ALA A 192 -4.23 -8.91 -27.35
C ALA A 192 -5.44 -8.26 -26.65
N ILE A 193 -6.32 -9.07 -26.07
CA ILE A 193 -7.43 -8.57 -25.28
C ILE A 193 -7.23 -8.91 -23.81
N ASN A 194 -7.62 -8.01 -22.93
CA ASN A 194 -7.44 -8.19 -21.51
C ASN A 194 -8.63 -7.68 -20.70
N ALA A 195 -9.00 -8.43 -19.67
CA ALA A 195 -10.08 -8.11 -18.75
C ALA A 195 -9.83 -8.69 -17.36
N SER A 196 -10.62 -8.32 -16.39
CA SER A 196 -10.60 -8.86 -15.02
C SER A 196 -12.01 -9.29 -14.61
N PRO A 197 -12.17 -10.11 -13.54
CA PRO A 197 -13.49 -10.42 -13.00
C PRO A 197 -14.29 -9.19 -12.54
N LEU A 198 -13.62 -8.04 -12.41
CA LEU A 198 -14.23 -6.75 -12.02
C LEU A 198 -14.48 -5.84 -13.25
N SER A 199 -14.22 -6.32 -14.46
CA SER A 199 -14.47 -5.52 -15.67
C SER A 199 -15.96 -5.38 -15.90
N ARG A 200 -16.40 -4.17 -16.28
CA ARG A 200 -17.82 -3.92 -16.56
C ARG A 200 -18.29 -4.70 -17.79
N GLU A 201 -19.54 -5.07 -17.80
CA GLU A 201 -20.15 -5.86 -18.91
C GLU A 201 -20.01 -5.15 -20.26
N SER A 202 -20.15 -3.82 -20.32
CA SER A 202 -19.94 -3.05 -21.56
C SER A 202 -18.54 -3.25 -22.15
N SER A 203 -17.52 -3.27 -21.29
CA SER A 203 -16.14 -3.55 -21.73
C SER A 203 -15.98 -4.99 -22.26
N LEU A 204 -16.61 -5.96 -21.59
CA LEU A 204 -16.54 -7.38 -22.00
C LEU A 204 -17.28 -7.64 -23.30
N GLN A 205 -18.45 -7.03 -23.47
CA GLN A 205 -19.22 -7.13 -24.71
C GLN A 205 -18.48 -6.50 -25.90
N PHE A 206 -17.85 -5.32 -25.69
CA PHE A 206 -17.05 -4.70 -26.72
C PHE A 206 -15.86 -5.56 -27.14
N LEU A 207 -15.14 -6.19 -26.18
CA LEU A 207 -14.08 -7.15 -26.50
C LEU A 207 -14.60 -8.35 -27.28
N ASN A 208 -15.73 -8.92 -26.86
CA ASN A 208 -16.36 -10.05 -27.55
C ASN A 208 -16.76 -9.71 -29.00
N GLN A 209 -17.33 -8.52 -29.22
CA GLN A 209 -17.67 -8.02 -30.56
C GLN A 209 -16.41 -7.79 -31.41
N THR A 210 -15.36 -7.20 -30.83
CA THR A 210 -14.09 -6.99 -31.54
C THR A 210 -13.49 -8.28 -32.08
N ILE A 211 -13.47 -9.35 -31.27
CA ILE A 211 -12.91 -10.64 -31.71
C ILE A 211 -13.85 -11.43 -32.65
N ASP A 212 -15.10 -11.01 -32.79
CA ASP A 212 -15.97 -11.56 -33.82
C ASP A 212 -15.57 -11.05 -35.21
N THR A 213 -14.92 -9.90 -35.30
CA THR A 213 -14.31 -9.39 -36.56
C THR A 213 -12.86 -9.84 -36.69
N TYR A 214 -12.05 -9.66 -35.65
CA TYR A 214 -10.61 -9.99 -35.65
C TYR A 214 -10.39 -11.35 -35.00
N LYS A 215 -10.30 -12.41 -35.84
CA LYS A 215 -10.23 -13.82 -35.35
C LYS A 215 -8.84 -14.22 -34.84
N ASN A 216 -7.78 -13.44 -35.13
CA ASN A 216 -6.44 -13.69 -34.64
C ASN A 216 -6.21 -12.90 -33.33
N TYR A 217 -6.59 -13.49 -32.20
CA TYR A 217 -6.48 -12.85 -30.92
C TYR A 217 -6.00 -13.80 -29.83
N TYR A 218 -5.49 -13.22 -28.74
CA TYR A 218 -5.30 -13.91 -27.48
C TYR A 218 -5.87 -13.09 -26.32
N PHE A 219 -6.53 -13.78 -25.40
CA PHE A 219 -6.89 -13.26 -24.09
C PHE A 219 -5.68 -13.38 -23.16
N ILE A 220 -5.32 -12.27 -22.48
CA ILE A 220 -4.17 -12.18 -21.59
C ILE A 220 -4.65 -11.97 -20.15
N PRO A 221 -4.98 -13.05 -19.45
CA PRO A 221 -5.36 -13.02 -18.04
C PRO A 221 -4.16 -12.73 -17.16
N GLN A 222 -4.40 -12.27 -15.94
CA GLN A 222 -3.33 -11.87 -15.01
C GLN A 222 -3.46 -12.49 -13.63
N HIS A 223 -4.62 -13.00 -13.21
CA HIS A 223 -4.78 -13.64 -11.91
C HIS A 223 -4.37 -15.11 -11.93
N LEU A 224 -3.95 -15.62 -10.77
CA LEU A 224 -3.55 -17.00 -10.63
C LEU A 224 -4.68 -17.99 -10.87
N ASP A 225 -5.93 -17.62 -10.55
CA ASP A 225 -7.07 -18.50 -10.77
C ASP A 225 -7.34 -18.66 -12.27
N GLU A 226 -7.12 -17.62 -13.07
CA GLU A 226 -7.18 -17.69 -14.53
C GLU A 226 -6.05 -18.56 -15.11
N LEU A 227 -4.85 -18.49 -14.53
CA LEU A 227 -3.77 -19.41 -14.85
C LEU A 227 -4.20 -20.85 -14.59
N TYR A 228 -4.86 -21.10 -13.46
CA TYR A 228 -5.26 -22.46 -13.10
C TYR A 228 -6.34 -23.02 -14.02
N ILE A 229 -7.31 -22.19 -14.45
CA ILE A 229 -8.25 -22.60 -15.50
C ILE A 229 -7.50 -23.00 -16.78
N ALA A 230 -6.59 -22.16 -17.25
CA ALA A 230 -5.82 -22.45 -18.45
C ALA A 230 -4.94 -23.70 -18.31
N TYR A 231 -4.32 -23.89 -17.15
CA TYR A 231 -3.35 -24.96 -16.89
C TYR A 231 -4.02 -26.29 -16.55
N ALA A 232 -5.08 -26.26 -15.71
CA ALA A 232 -5.66 -27.43 -15.07
C ALA A 232 -7.15 -27.67 -15.40
N GLY A 233 -7.82 -26.71 -16.03
CA GLY A 233 -9.24 -26.81 -16.39
C GLY A 233 -10.23 -26.28 -15.35
N GLY A 234 -9.79 -25.76 -14.24
CA GLY A 234 -10.64 -25.24 -13.17
C GLY A 234 -10.00 -25.30 -11.78
N PRO A 235 -10.64 -24.85 -10.72
CA PRO A 235 -12.08 -24.56 -10.60
C PRO A 235 -12.51 -23.30 -11.34
N ASP A 236 -13.81 -23.16 -11.55
CA ASP A 236 -14.41 -21.95 -12.09
C ASP A 236 -14.20 -20.78 -11.13
N ILE A 237 -14.07 -19.59 -11.70
CA ILE A 237 -13.96 -18.35 -10.93
C ILE A 237 -15.29 -17.62 -10.90
N SER A 238 -15.49 -16.78 -9.87
CA SER A 238 -16.70 -15.98 -9.75
C SER A 238 -16.53 -14.62 -10.45
N SER A 239 -17.54 -14.21 -11.20
CA SER A 239 -17.70 -12.84 -11.70
C SER A 239 -19.19 -12.50 -11.66
N GLU A 240 -19.51 -11.23 -11.39
CA GLU A 240 -20.88 -10.72 -11.48
C GLU A 240 -21.29 -10.49 -12.92
N GLU A 241 -20.32 -10.39 -13.84
CA GLU A 241 -20.55 -10.09 -15.25
C GLU A 241 -20.60 -11.38 -16.09
N PRO A 242 -21.70 -11.64 -16.76
CA PRO A 242 -21.92 -12.90 -17.48
C PRO A 242 -20.98 -13.13 -18.67
N SER A 243 -20.46 -12.06 -19.28
CA SER A 243 -19.54 -12.16 -20.42
C SER A 243 -18.09 -12.43 -20.01
N TYR A 244 -17.78 -12.49 -18.70
CA TYR A 244 -16.41 -12.78 -18.25
C TYR A 244 -16.08 -14.27 -18.40
N PRO A 245 -14.85 -14.64 -18.84
CA PRO A 245 -14.45 -16.04 -19.06
C PRO A 245 -14.17 -16.77 -17.73
N THR A 246 -15.20 -17.21 -17.02
CA THR A 246 -15.12 -17.80 -15.68
C THR A 246 -14.71 -19.26 -15.65
N SER A 247 -14.82 -19.99 -16.77
CA SER A 247 -14.60 -21.45 -16.80
C SER A 247 -13.89 -21.90 -18.06
N ILE A 248 -13.39 -23.15 -18.01
CA ILE A 248 -12.74 -23.80 -19.15
C ILE A 248 -13.70 -23.96 -20.35
N ALA A 249 -15.01 -23.93 -20.15
CA ALA A 249 -16.01 -24.03 -21.22
C ALA A 249 -16.11 -22.72 -22.04
N HIS A 250 -15.60 -21.60 -21.55
CA HIS A 250 -15.61 -20.35 -22.30
C HIS A 250 -14.73 -20.44 -23.57
N LYS A 251 -15.15 -19.77 -24.65
CA LYS A 251 -14.51 -19.86 -25.98
C LYS A 251 -13.00 -19.60 -25.95
N TYR A 252 -12.53 -18.67 -25.12
CA TYR A 252 -11.10 -18.34 -25.04
C TYR A 252 -10.25 -19.55 -24.61
N TYR A 253 -10.68 -20.27 -23.57
CA TYR A 253 -9.98 -21.45 -23.09
C TYR A 253 -10.20 -22.66 -24.00
N ARG A 254 -11.45 -22.89 -24.42
CA ARG A 254 -11.80 -24.02 -25.30
C ARG A 254 -11.04 -24.01 -26.62
N GLU A 255 -10.80 -22.82 -27.17
CA GLU A 255 -10.08 -22.61 -28.45
C GLU A 255 -8.58 -22.40 -28.27
N GLY A 256 -8.06 -22.48 -27.03
CA GLY A 256 -6.64 -22.25 -26.74
C GLY A 256 -6.17 -20.81 -26.96
N ARG A 257 -7.09 -19.85 -26.90
CA ARG A 257 -6.83 -18.44 -27.14
C ARG A 257 -6.42 -17.69 -25.87
N VAL A 258 -5.74 -18.36 -24.93
CA VAL A 258 -5.28 -17.78 -23.67
C VAL A 258 -3.77 -17.87 -23.57
N LYS A 259 -3.13 -16.76 -23.18
CA LYS A 259 -1.70 -16.73 -22.86
C LYS A 259 -1.49 -16.12 -21.49
N TYR A 260 -0.85 -16.88 -20.60
CA TYR A 260 -0.44 -16.43 -19.28
C TYR A 260 1.09 -16.40 -19.18
N PHE A 261 1.66 -15.28 -18.81
CA PHE A 261 3.12 -15.12 -18.75
C PHE A 261 3.63 -15.24 -17.32
N THR A 262 4.71 -15.98 -17.14
CA THR A 262 5.37 -16.21 -15.85
C THR A 262 6.66 -15.41 -15.68
N SER A 263 7.09 -14.71 -16.74
CA SER A 263 8.25 -13.82 -16.74
C SER A 263 8.01 -12.61 -17.64
N MET A 264 8.69 -11.52 -17.35
CA MET A 264 8.58 -10.30 -18.16
C MET A 264 9.20 -10.41 -19.55
N PRO A 265 10.40 -11.01 -19.72
CA PRO A 265 10.96 -11.19 -21.05
C PRO A 265 10.02 -11.92 -22.00
N SER A 266 9.41 -13.03 -21.57
CA SER A 266 8.45 -13.76 -22.41
C SER A 266 7.21 -12.92 -22.76
N TRP A 267 6.77 -12.06 -21.85
CA TRP A 267 5.61 -11.20 -22.08
C TRP A 267 5.94 -10.05 -23.04
N TYR A 268 7.10 -9.42 -22.88
CA TYR A 268 7.59 -8.39 -23.80
C TYR A 268 7.75 -8.93 -25.23
N ASP A 269 8.35 -10.11 -25.38
CA ASP A 269 8.58 -10.72 -26.68
C ASP A 269 7.28 -11.03 -27.42
N PHE A 270 6.25 -11.45 -26.66
CA PHE A 270 4.92 -11.65 -27.24
C PHE A 270 4.29 -10.30 -27.61
N MET A 271 4.32 -9.29 -26.73
CA MET A 271 3.66 -8.01 -27.00
C MET A 271 4.29 -7.21 -28.14
N LYS A 272 5.57 -7.39 -28.41
CA LYS A 272 6.22 -6.81 -29.61
C LYS A 272 5.65 -7.33 -30.91
N GLN A 273 5.00 -8.49 -30.91
CA GLN A 273 4.38 -9.13 -32.09
C GLN A 273 2.89 -8.75 -32.23
N VAL A 274 2.27 -8.20 -31.19
CA VAL A 274 0.85 -7.84 -31.15
C VAL A 274 0.66 -6.53 -31.92
N ASP A 275 -0.36 -6.46 -32.78
CA ASP A 275 -0.66 -5.24 -33.53
C ASP A 275 -1.42 -4.22 -32.70
N LEU A 276 -2.38 -4.70 -31.87
CA LEU A 276 -3.17 -3.85 -30.99
C LEU A 276 -3.50 -4.59 -29.67
N SER A 277 -3.36 -3.92 -28.53
CA SER A 277 -3.84 -4.41 -27.24
C SER A 277 -5.00 -3.55 -26.74
N ILE A 278 -6.10 -4.17 -26.31
CA ILE A 278 -7.26 -3.46 -25.76
C ILE A 278 -7.82 -4.16 -24.51
N GLY A 279 -8.32 -3.39 -23.58
CA GLY A 279 -9.03 -3.94 -22.43
C GLY A 279 -8.90 -3.15 -21.13
N SER A 280 -9.40 -3.75 -20.07
CA SER A 280 -9.57 -3.09 -18.76
C SER A 280 -8.51 -3.46 -17.71
N ARG A 281 -7.45 -4.20 -18.09
CA ARG A 281 -6.31 -4.48 -17.21
C ARG A 281 -5.20 -3.47 -17.41
N LEU A 282 -4.80 -2.77 -16.35
CA LEU A 282 -3.79 -1.74 -16.43
C LEU A 282 -2.49 -2.26 -17.07
N HIS A 283 -1.86 -3.30 -16.49
CA HIS A 283 -0.61 -3.83 -17.03
C HIS A 283 -0.79 -4.58 -18.37
N GLY A 284 -2.00 -5.03 -18.67
CA GLY A 284 -2.35 -5.53 -20.00
C GLY A 284 -2.20 -4.50 -21.11
N ASN A 285 -2.17 -3.21 -20.75
CA ASN A 285 -2.00 -2.08 -21.66
C ASN A 285 -0.68 -1.31 -21.41
N VAL A 286 -0.18 -1.24 -20.20
CA VAL A 286 1.15 -0.67 -19.86
C VAL A 286 2.27 -1.46 -20.57
N ILE A 287 2.22 -2.80 -20.52
CA ILE A 287 3.26 -3.63 -21.15
C ILE A 287 3.30 -3.44 -22.67
N PRO A 288 2.19 -3.47 -23.42
CA PRO A 288 2.19 -3.07 -24.83
C PRO A 288 2.79 -1.66 -25.06
N THR A 289 2.40 -0.68 -24.22
CA THR A 289 2.94 0.68 -24.34
C THR A 289 4.48 0.70 -24.34
N ILE A 290 5.10 0.06 -23.34
CA ILE A 290 6.58 0.02 -23.27
C ILE A 290 7.25 -0.82 -24.35
N CYS A 291 6.49 -1.74 -24.97
CA CYS A 291 6.95 -2.49 -26.14
C CYS A 291 6.76 -1.72 -27.48
N GLY A 292 6.21 -0.52 -27.44
CA GLY A 292 5.87 0.24 -28.65
C GLY A 292 4.64 -0.29 -29.39
N THR A 293 3.81 -1.10 -28.73
CA THR A 293 2.60 -1.65 -29.31
C THR A 293 1.41 -0.74 -29.05
N PRO A 294 0.66 -0.34 -30.09
CA PRO A 294 -0.57 0.42 -29.93
C PRO A 294 -1.53 -0.24 -28.95
N ASN A 295 -2.16 0.55 -28.08
CA ASN A 295 -3.10 -0.02 -27.11
C ASN A 295 -4.14 1.00 -26.67
N ILE A 296 -5.28 0.51 -26.12
CA ILE A 296 -6.34 1.33 -25.56
C ILE A 296 -6.80 0.72 -24.23
N SER A 297 -6.78 1.53 -23.18
CA SER A 297 -7.22 1.13 -21.84
C SER A 297 -8.69 1.47 -21.62
N PHE A 298 -9.48 0.51 -21.13
CA PHE A 298 -10.85 0.75 -20.68
C PHE A 298 -10.84 1.09 -19.20
N VAL A 299 -10.96 2.39 -18.91
CA VAL A 299 -10.79 2.93 -17.55
C VAL A 299 -12.10 2.89 -16.78
N GLN A 300 -12.09 2.32 -15.56
CA GLN A 300 -13.29 2.10 -14.76
C GLN A 300 -13.17 2.48 -13.28
N ASP A 301 -11.98 2.74 -12.77
CA ASP A 301 -11.74 3.11 -11.38
C ASP A 301 -10.74 4.27 -11.24
N ALA A 302 -10.63 4.82 -10.03
CA ALA A 302 -9.74 5.95 -9.74
C ALA A 302 -8.28 5.64 -10.06
N ARG A 303 -7.82 4.41 -9.78
CA ARG A 303 -6.46 3.95 -10.03
C ARG A 303 -6.10 3.99 -11.51
N MET A 304 -6.97 3.47 -12.37
CA MET A 304 -6.75 3.50 -13.81
C MET A 304 -6.84 4.94 -14.35
N ARG A 305 -7.78 5.73 -13.82
CA ARG A 305 -7.95 7.13 -14.20
C ARG A 305 -6.71 7.98 -13.90
N GLU A 306 -6.16 7.91 -12.68
CA GLU A 306 -4.99 8.70 -12.32
C GLU A 306 -3.76 8.32 -13.14
N LEU A 307 -3.56 7.04 -13.44
CA LEU A 307 -2.45 6.56 -14.27
C LEU A 307 -2.62 6.94 -15.75
N ALA A 308 -3.82 6.75 -16.28
CA ALA A 308 -4.12 7.16 -17.65
C ALA A 308 -3.93 8.66 -17.84
N SER A 309 -4.33 9.48 -16.85
CA SER A 309 -4.14 10.93 -16.88
C SER A 309 -2.67 11.32 -16.77
N TYR A 310 -1.93 10.77 -15.80
CA TYR A 310 -0.53 11.14 -15.58
C TYR A 310 0.37 10.75 -16.74
N HIS A 311 0.19 9.52 -17.26
CA HIS A 311 0.98 9.01 -18.38
C HIS A 311 0.37 9.30 -19.76
N ASN A 312 -0.75 10.02 -19.78
CA ASN A 312 -1.49 10.33 -21.02
C ASN A 312 -1.73 9.07 -21.88
N LEU A 313 -2.11 7.94 -21.22
CA LEU A 313 -2.34 6.68 -21.92
C LEU A 313 -3.59 6.80 -22.81
N PRO A 314 -3.60 6.20 -24.01
CA PRO A 314 -4.81 6.09 -24.82
C PRO A 314 -5.89 5.34 -24.01
N HIS A 315 -7.02 5.98 -23.78
CA HIS A 315 -8.07 5.37 -22.96
C HIS A 315 -9.48 5.85 -23.31
N VAL A 316 -10.43 5.04 -22.91
CA VAL A 316 -11.86 5.34 -22.93
C VAL A 316 -12.50 4.87 -21.63
N THR A 317 -13.52 5.56 -21.16
CA THR A 317 -14.29 5.09 -19.99
C THR A 317 -15.24 3.96 -20.39
N ALA A 318 -15.52 3.05 -19.47
CA ALA A 318 -16.44 1.94 -19.70
C ALA A 318 -17.85 2.41 -20.12
N ASP A 319 -18.32 3.54 -19.56
CA ASP A 319 -19.62 4.13 -19.92
C ASP A 319 -19.62 4.66 -21.37
N LYS A 320 -18.51 5.21 -21.84
CA LYS A 320 -18.40 5.68 -23.22
C LYS A 320 -18.40 4.53 -24.22
N LEU A 321 -17.89 3.34 -23.84
CA LEU A 321 -17.94 2.15 -24.71
C LEU A 321 -19.37 1.74 -25.07
N GLU A 322 -20.38 2.06 -24.26
CA GLU A 322 -21.78 1.76 -24.54
C GLU A 322 -22.31 2.51 -25.78
N THR A 323 -21.65 3.60 -26.17
CA THR A 323 -22.01 4.44 -27.30
C THR A 323 -21.12 4.20 -28.54
N ILE A 324 -20.08 3.40 -28.41
CA ILE A 324 -19.13 3.09 -29.50
C ILE A 324 -19.52 1.75 -30.12
N HIS A 325 -19.70 1.73 -31.44
CA HIS A 325 -20.27 0.54 -32.12
C HIS A 325 -19.22 -0.52 -32.46
N ASP A 326 -17.99 -0.10 -32.77
CA ASP A 326 -16.94 -1.02 -33.21
C ASP A 326 -15.53 -0.46 -32.91
N LEU A 327 -14.53 -1.26 -33.26
CA LEU A 327 -13.13 -0.90 -33.03
C LEU A 327 -12.70 0.31 -33.91
N ASP A 328 -13.23 0.43 -35.13
CA ASP A 328 -12.85 1.53 -36.03
C ASP A 328 -13.33 2.88 -35.48
N GLU A 329 -14.55 2.90 -34.94
CA GLU A 329 -15.07 4.07 -34.23
C GLU A 329 -14.26 4.37 -32.97
N LEU A 330 -13.91 3.35 -32.17
CA LEU A 330 -13.07 3.51 -30.98
C LEU A 330 -11.73 4.15 -31.34
N LEU A 331 -11.07 3.68 -32.38
CA LEU A 331 -9.77 4.18 -32.83
C LEU A 331 -9.81 5.66 -33.24
N GLN A 332 -10.94 6.17 -33.71
CA GLN A 332 -11.13 7.58 -34.02
C GLN A 332 -11.24 8.47 -32.78
N THR A 333 -11.52 7.91 -31.61
CA THR A 333 -11.73 8.67 -30.36
C THR A 333 -10.45 8.88 -29.57
N VAL A 334 -9.35 8.19 -29.88
CA VAL A 334 -8.12 8.18 -29.08
C VAL A 334 -6.88 8.51 -29.91
N ASP A 335 -5.92 9.15 -29.29
CA ASP A 335 -4.57 9.31 -29.87
C ASP A 335 -3.66 8.19 -29.33
N LEU A 336 -3.39 7.19 -30.14
CA LEU A 336 -2.58 6.03 -29.77
C LEU A 336 -1.14 6.37 -29.37
N LYS A 337 -0.63 7.54 -29.78
CA LYS A 337 0.72 8.03 -29.47
C LYS A 337 0.74 9.07 -28.36
N SER A 338 -0.39 9.28 -27.68
CA SER A 338 -0.52 10.32 -26.65
C SER A 338 0.49 10.19 -25.50
N ALA A 339 0.84 8.94 -25.12
CA ALA A 339 1.81 8.67 -24.04
C ALA A 339 3.23 9.17 -24.39
N GLU A 340 3.64 9.17 -25.67
CA GLU A 340 4.95 9.65 -26.08
C GLU A 340 5.18 11.12 -25.68
N LYS A 341 4.10 11.94 -25.69
CA LYS A 341 4.16 13.38 -25.43
C LYS A 341 4.60 13.74 -24.01
N VAL A 342 4.41 12.83 -23.07
CA VAL A 342 4.69 13.06 -21.64
C VAL A 342 5.79 12.17 -21.08
N GLN A 343 6.20 11.13 -21.81
CA GLN A 343 7.14 10.12 -21.33
C GLN A 343 8.44 10.72 -20.78
N ALA A 344 9.08 11.60 -21.54
CA ALA A 344 10.36 12.17 -21.16
C ALA A 344 10.28 13.00 -19.87
N ARG A 345 9.24 13.83 -19.74
CA ARG A 345 9.01 14.63 -18.53
C ARG A 345 8.73 13.73 -17.31
N ASN A 346 7.86 12.73 -17.47
CA ASN A 346 7.48 11.85 -16.37
C ASN A 346 8.65 10.95 -15.94
N PHE A 347 9.47 10.51 -16.89
CA PHE A 347 10.72 9.83 -16.62
C PHE A 347 11.70 10.71 -15.84
N ASP A 348 11.88 11.98 -16.25
CA ASP A 348 12.75 12.91 -15.55
C ASP A 348 12.29 13.15 -14.10
N ASN A 349 10.97 13.20 -13.84
CA ASN A 349 10.41 13.25 -12.48
C ASN A 349 10.75 11.98 -11.68
N PHE A 350 10.60 10.81 -12.29
CA PHE A 350 10.94 9.53 -11.63
C PHE A 350 12.43 9.48 -11.27
N ILE A 351 13.33 9.93 -12.15
CA ILE A 351 14.77 9.97 -11.88
C ILE A 351 15.08 10.98 -10.77
N SER A 352 14.45 12.16 -10.78
CA SER A 352 14.60 13.13 -9.70
C SER A 352 14.16 12.55 -8.34
N PHE A 353 13.06 11.82 -8.31
CA PHE A 353 12.60 11.13 -7.12
C PHE A 353 13.62 10.09 -6.60
N LEU A 354 14.27 9.34 -7.49
CA LEU A 354 15.33 8.39 -7.10
C LEU A 354 16.54 9.12 -6.54
N ASP A 355 16.96 10.22 -7.18
CA ASP A 355 18.07 11.06 -6.74
C ASP A 355 17.80 11.70 -5.37
N GLU A 356 16.61 12.23 -5.13
CA GLU A 356 16.22 12.82 -3.86
C GLU A 356 16.17 11.80 -2.71
N ASN A 357 15.92 10.53 -3.01
CA ASN A 357 15.99 9.42 -2.07
C ASN A 357 17.38 8.73 -2.03
N GLU A 358 18.40 9.36 -2.62
CA GLU A 358 19.79 8.89 -2.64
C GLU A 358 19.99 7.48 -3.22
N LEU A 359 19.08 7.04 -4.09
CA LEU A 359 19.18 5.76 -4.78
C LEU A 359 20.11 5.86 -5.99
N ALA A 360 21.12 5.02 -5.99
CA ALA A 360 21.92 4.83 -7.19
C ALA A 360 21.12 4.10 -8.29
N HIS A 361 21.24 4.58 -9.52
CA HIS A 361 20.51 4.04 -10.66
C HIS A 361 21.30 4.17 -11.96
N ILE A 362 20.97 3.35 -12.97
CA ILE A 362 21.73 3.28 -14.23
C ILE A 362 21.70 4.60 -15.06
N TYR A 363 20.77 5.50 -14.78
CA TYR A 363 20.57 6.76 -15.53
C TYR A 363 21.30 7.96 -14.92
N LYS A 364 22.09 7.77 -13.85
CA LYS A 364 22.74 8.86 -13.12
C LYS A 364 23.61 9.75 -14.01
N ASN A 365 24.36 9.13 -14.91
CA ASN A 365 25.32 9.81 -15.80
C ASN A 365 24.76 10.06 -17.21
N ASP A 366 23.76 9.29 -17.60
CA ASP A 366 23.11 9.43 -18.92
C ASP A 366 21.61 9.07 -18.82
N LYS A 367 20.76 10.08 -18.82
CA LYS A 367 19.29 9.92 -18.79
C LYS A 367 18.72 9.29 -20.06
N ASN A 368 19.48 9.28 -21.14
CA ASN A 368 19.07 8.70 -22.44
C ASN A 368 19.61 7.28 -22.65
N ARG A 369 20.22 6.70 -21.63
CA ARG A 369 20.74 5.33 -21.68
C ARG A 369 19.60 4.35 -22.06
N LEU A 370 19.84 3.46 -23.00
CA LEU A 370 18.88 2.48 -23.51
C LEU A 370 19.13 1.07 -22.95
N ASP A 371 20.38 0.70 -22.76
CA ASP A 371 20.81 -0.59 -22.23
C ASP A 371 20.84 -0.56 -20.70
N ALA A 372 20.71 -1.72 -20.08
CA ALA A 372 20.90 -1.91 -18.65
C ALA A 372 21.79 -3.13 -18.39
N PRO A 373 22.63 -3.13 -17.35
CA PRO A 373 23.43 -4.31 -17.01
C PRO A 373 22.59 -5.58 -16.83
N LEU A 374 21.38 -5.45 -16.29
CA LEU A 374 20.42 -6.56 -16.16
C LEU A 374 20.09 -7.21 -17.50
N ASP A 375 20.06 -6.45 -18.59
CA ASP A 375 19.72 -6.99 -19.93
C ASP A 375 20.74 -8.07 -20.37
N ALA A 376 22.01 -7.91 -20.02
CA ALA A 376 23.05 -8.89 -20.29
C ALA A 376 22.91 -10.14 -19.40
N GLU A 377 22.48 -9.99 -18.16
CA GLU A 377 22.25 -11.11 -17.22
C GLU A 377 21.06 -11.98 -17.63
N ILE A 378 19.99 -11.39 -18.16
CA ILE A 378 18.81 -12.13 -18.60
C ILE A 378 18.93 -12.71 -20.01
N ALA A 379 19.80 -12.16 -20.87
CA ALA A 379 19.94 -12.59 -22.25
C ALA A 379 20.22 -14.08 -22.47
N PRO A 380 21.04 -14.77 -21.64
CA PRO A 380 21.30 -16.20 -21.78
C PRO A 380 20.15 -17.09 -21.25
N ILE A 381 19.14 -16.54 -20.59
CA ILE A 381 18.07 -17.32 -19.94
C ILE A 381 16.99 -17.65 -20.96
N GLU A 382 16.76 -18.93 -21.23
CA GLU A 382 15.58 -19.38 -21.99
C GLU A 382 14.35 -19.40 -21.07
N PHE A 383 13.58 -18.30 -21.05
CA PHE A 383 12.41 -18.17 -20.20
C PHE A 383 11.27 -19.07 -20.64
N ASN A 384 10.50 -19.57 -19.67
CA ASN A 384 9.33 -20.36 -19.89
C ASN A 384 8.32 -19.58 -20.76
N LYS A 385 7.81 -20.24 -21.78
CA LYS A 385 6.69 -19.72 -22.60
C LYS A 385 5.39 -19.84 -21.85
N SER A 386 4.37 -19.10 -22.30
CA SER A 386 3.01 -19.27 -21.80
C SER A 386 2.59 -20.76 -21.87
N PRO A 387 2.04 -21.34 -20.80
CA PRO A 387 1.65 -22.74 -20.81
C PRO A 387 0.55 -22.99 -21.84
N THR A 388 0.64 -24.11 -22.54
CA THR A 388 -0.44 -24.57 -23.42
C THR A 388 -1.70 -24.79 -22.60
N VAL A 389 -2.81 -24.23 -23.04
CA VAL A 389 -4.13 -24.42 -22.41
C VAL A 389 -4.47 -25.91 -22.42
N VAL A 390 -4.96 -26.44 -21.30
CA VAL A 390 -5.24 -27.88 -21.13
C VAL A 390 -6.14 -28.44 -22.21
N THR A 391 -7.07 -27.68 -22.76
CA THR A 391 -7.97 -28.07 -23.85
C THR A 391 -7.25 -28.37 -25.17
N GLN A 392 -6.03 -27.92 -25.35
CA GLN A 392 -5.23 -28.13 -26.55
C GLN A 392 -4.28 -29.32 -26.44
N LEU A 393 -4.17 -29.91 -25.23
CA LEU A 393 -3.34 -31.09 -24.99
C LEU A 393 -4.03 -32.36 -25.40
N LYS A 394 -3.27 -33.36 -25.87
CA LYS A 394 -3.78 -34.66 -26.29
C LYS A 394 -2.89 -35.79 -25.79
N GLY A 395 -3.44 -37.00 -25.72
CA GLY A 395 -2.70 -38.21 -25.35
C GLY A 395 -1.96 -38.07 -24.00
N ASP A 396 -0.72 -38.50 -24.00
CA ASP A 396 0.12 -38.53 -22.78
C ASP A 396 0.31 -37.16 -22.15
N GLN A 397 0.45 -36.10 -22.95
CA GLN A 397 0.57 -34.74 -22.43
C GLN A 397 -0.66 -34.29 -21.63
N LEU A 398 -1.86 -34.67 -22.08
CA LEU A 398 -3.09 -34.40 -21.35
C LEU A 398 -3.16 -35.21 -20.06
N LEU A 399 -2.84 -36.50 -20.11
CA LEU A 399 -2.81 -37.37 -18.93
C LEU A 399 -1.81 -36.88 -17.87
N GLU A 400 -0.61 -36.50 -18.29
CA GLU A 400 0.38 -35.92 -17.39
C GLU A 400 -0.10 -34.63 -16.74
N ARG A 401 -0.71 -33.74 -17.55
CA ARG A 401 -1.25 -32.46 -17.04
C ARG A 401 -2.40 -32.69 -16.04
N VAL A 402 -3.31 -33.62 -16.30
CA VAL A 402 -4.40 -33.99 -15.39
C VAL A 402 -3.86 -34.58 -14.10
N HIS A 403 -2.85 -35.47 -14.19
CA HIS A 403 -2.18 -36.03 -13.00
C HIS A 403 -1.53 -34.93 -12.14
N LEU A 404 -0.79 -34.01 -12.76
CA LEU A 404 -0.19 -32.86 -12.05
C LEU A 404 -1.27 -31.96 -11.43
N ALA A 405 -2.33 -31.66 -12.17
CA ALA A 405 -3.43 -30.80 -11.72
C ALA A 405 -4.19 -31.40 -10.53
N SER A 406 -4.38 -32.74 -10.49
CA SER A 406 -5.10 -33.39 -9.39
C SER A 406 -4.41 -33.21 -8.03
N ASN A 407 -3.09 -33.07 -8.01
CA ASN A 407 -2.32 -32.88 -6.79
C ASN A 407 -2.09 -31.40 -6.48
N LEU A 408 -1.98 -30.56 -7.51
CA LEU A 408 -1.57 -29.16 -7.39
C LEU A 408 -2.52 -28.32 -6.51
N GLN A 409 -3.84 -28.58 -6.58
CA GLN A 409 -4.80 -27.86 -5.76
C GLN A 409 -4.64 -28.19 -4.27
N ASN A 410 -4.43 -29.46 -3.94
CA ASN A 410 -4.17 -29.89 -2.56
C ASN A 410 -2.84 -29.35 -2.05
N GLU A 411 -1.79 -29.43 -2.86
CA GLU A 411 -0.48 -28.87 -2.53
C GLU A 411 -0.54 -27.36 -2.25
N ARG A 412 -1.32 -26.62 -3.05
CA ARG A 412 -1.54 -25.18 -2.84
C ARG A 412 -2.35 -24.90 -1.56
N GLN A 413 -3.39 -25.67 -1.29
CA GLN A 413 -4.17 -25.51 -0.06
C GLN A 413 -3.30 -25.77 1.16
N ASP A 414 -2.49 -26.83 1.15
CA ASP A 414 -1.55 -27.15 2.21
C ASP A 414 -0.49 -26.06 2.39
N TYR A 415 0.06 -25.53 1.30
CA TYR A 415 1.02 -24.43 1.33
C TYR A 415 0.40 -23.17 1.93
N ARG A 416 -0.80 -22.77 1.49
CA ARG A 416 -1.53 -21.61 2.05
C ARG A 416 -1.87 -21.82 3.51
N LEU A 417 -2.32 -23.00 3.89
CA LEU A 417 -2.63 -23.34 5.28
C LEU A 417 -1.38 -23.20 6.17
N ARG A 418 -0.27 -23.77 5.77
CA ARG A 418 1.03 -23.64 6.48
C ARG A 418 1.47 -22.17 6.59
N TYR A 419 1.35 -21.42 5.51
CA TYR A 419 1.65 -19.99 5.52
C TYR A 419 0.78 -19.24 6.53
N HIS A 420 -0.54 -19.46 6.54
CA HIS A 420 -1.44 -18.83 7.49
C HIS A 420 -1.20 -19.28 8.93
N ILE A 421 -0.90 -20.54 9.16
CA ILE A 421 -0.54 -21.05 10.48
C ILE A 421 0.72 -20.32 11.00
N ASN A 422 1.77 -20.23 10.20
CA ASN A 422 3.01 -19.55 10.58
C ASN A 422 2.75 -18.04 10.85
N LEU A 423 1.94 -17.39 10.02
CA LEU A 423 1.55 -16.00 10.23
C LEU A 423 0.83 -15.81 11.57
N ARG A 424 -0.14 -16.69 11.88
CA ARG A 424 -0.89 -16.65 13.15
C ARG A 424 0.00 -16.96 14.35
N GLN A 425 0.91 -17.91 14.24
CA GLN A 425 1.88 -18.19 15.29
C GLN A 425 2.76 -16.99 15.61
N ASN A 426 3.21 -16.26 14.57
CA ASN A 426 3.97 -15.03 14.74
C ASN A 426 3.14 -13.93 15.41
N GLN A 427 1.89 -13.75 15.00
CA GLN A 427 0.97 -12.81 15.63
C GLN A 427 0.73 -13.15 17.12
N ILE A 428 0.53 -14.41 17.44
CA ILE A 428 0.37 -14.88 18.83
C ILE A 428 1.63 -14.59 19.64
N LYS A 429 2.82 -14.82 19.08
CA LYS A 429 4.09 -14.48 19.76
C LYS A 429 4.20 -12.99 20.06
N GLN A 430 3.87 -12.14 19.08
CA GLN A 430 3.88 -10.67 19.26
C GLN A 430 2.87 -10.23 20.33
N LEU A 431 1.65 -10.79 20.32
CA LEU A 431 0.65 -10.48 21.33
C LEU A 431 1.09 -10.92 22.74
N LYS A 432 1.73 -12.09 22.85
CA LYS A 432 2.29 -12.54 24.13
C LYS A 432 3.34 -11.58 24.67
N ASN A 433 4.27 -11.12 23.81
CA ASN A 433 5.28 -10.13 24.20
C ASN A 433 4.64 -8.82 24.66
N LYS A 434 3.61 -8.32 23.94
CA LYS A 434 2.87 -7.12 24.35
C LYS A 434 2.13 -7.30 25.68
N ILE A 435 1.56 -8.46 25.92
CA ILE A 435 0.91 -8.78 27.20
C ILE A 435 1.94 -8.74 28.34
N GLU A 436 3.13 -9.28 28.13
CA GLU A 436 4.21 -9.25 29.13
C GLU A 436 4.71 -7.82 29.39
N GLU A 437 4.93 -7.01 28.34
CA GLU A 437 5.29 -5.60 28.46
C GLU A 437 4.22 -4.80 29.22
N ASN A 438 2.95 -4.98 28.85
CA ASN A 438 1.83 -4.34 29.55
C ASN A 438 1.74 -4.80 31.01
N GLY A 439 1.98 -6.08 31.29
CA GLY A 439 2.06 -6.60 32.66
C GLY A 439 3.12 -5.89 33.49
N GLN A 440 4.30 -5.63 32.92
CA GLN A 440 5.36 -4.85 33.59
C GLN A 440 4.97 -3.38 33.82
N ILE A 441 4.25 -2.78 32.88
CA ILE A 441 3.74 -1.40 33.04
C ILE A 441 2.70 -1.34 34.14
N ILE A 442 1.75 -2.27 34.16
CA ILE A 442 0.72 -2.37 35.20
C ILE A 442 1.37 -2.55 36.59
N ALA A 443 2.34 -3.45 36.72
CA ALA A 443 3.04 -3.65 37.99
C ALA A 443 3.74 -2.36 38.47
N LYS A 444 4.34 -1.59 37.61
CA LYS A 444 4.92 -0.27 37.93
C LYS A 444 3.85 0.75 38.37
N GLN A 445 2.71 0.76 37.67
CA GLN A 445 1.59 1.62 38.04
C GLN A 445 1.00 1.27 39.40
N ASP A 446 0.86 0.00 39.72
CA ASP A 446 0.37 -0.49 41.03
C ASP A 446 1.27 -0.01 42.15
N VAL A 447 2.60 -0.09 41.99
CA VAL A 447 3.54 0.46 42.98
C VAL A 447 3.37 1.98 43.15
N THR A 448 3.14 2.70 42.06
CA THR A 448 2.90 4.13 42.11
C THR A 448 1.59 4.47 42.82
N ILE A 449 0.52 3.71 42.55
CA ILE A 449 -0.77 3.85 43.19
C ILE A 449 -0.62 3.61 44.72
N GLN A 450 0.04 2.54 45.13
CA GLN A 450 0.28 2.25 46.58
C GLN A 450 1.05 3.40 47.28
N ASN A 451 2.06 3.96 46.62
CA ASN A 451 2.80 5.12 47.13
C ASN A 451 1.93 6.39 47.28
N LEU A 452 1.03 6.60 46.30
CA LEU A 452 0.09 7.73 46.36
C LEU A 452 -0.95 7.53 47.47
N GLU A 453 -1.49 6.32 47.63
CA GLU A 453 -2.42 5.97 48.72
C GLU A 453 -1.79 6.22 50.11
N GLN A 454 -0.52 5.83 50.29
CA GLN A 454 0.20 6.13 51.50
C GLN A 454 0.33 7.63 51.75
N LYS A 455 0.64 8.42 50.70
CA LYS A 455 0.70 9.89 50.81
C LYS A 455 -0.65 10.52 51.13
N VAL A 456 -1.72 10.02 50.50
CA VAL A 456 -3.09 10.49 50.81
C VAL A 456 -3.43 10.21 52.27
N ASN A 457 -3.18 9.02 52.81
CA ASN A 457 -3.40 8.67 54.18
C ASN A 457 -2.59 9.54 55.17
N GLN A 458 -1.34 9.89 54.83
CA GLN A 458 -0.52 10.84 55.61
C GLN A 458 -1.11 12.23 55.61
N LEU A 459 -1.56 12.72 54.45
CA LEU A 459 -2.18 14.04 54.31
C LEU A 459 -3.50 14.12 55.10
N ASP A 460 -4.33 13.09 55.02
CA ASP A 460 -5.61 13.00 55.77
C ASP A 460 -5.35 13.05 57.31
N LYS A 461 -4.32 12.34 57.78
CA LYS A 461 -3.90 12.44 59.17
C LYS A 461 -3.47 13.86 59.55
N HIS A 462 -2.65 14.50 58.77
CA HIS A 462 -2.23 15.88 58.99
C HIS A 462 -3.40 16.89 58.93
N LEU A 463 -4.35 16.64 58.02
CA LEU A 463 -5.57 17.45 57.91
C LEU A 463 -6.40 17.32 59.16
N SER A 464 -6.63 16.11 59.69
CA SER A 464 -7.33 15.86 60.94
C SER A 464 -6.67 16.50 62.13
N GLU A 465 -5.33 16.45 62.25
CA GLU A 465 -4.56 17.12 63.27
C GLU A 465 -4.74 18.66 63.19
N LYS A 466 -4.73 19.22 62.03
CA LYS A 466 -4.96 20.67 61.81
C LYS A 466 -6.40 21.07 62.13
N ASP A 467 -7.40 20.25 61.81
CA ASP A 467 -8.80 20.52 62.11
C ASP A 467 -9.01 20.57 63.63
N VAL A 468 -8.38 19.65 64.43
CA VAL A 468 -8.40 19.69 65.90
C VAL A 468 -7.79 20.99 66.42
N LEU A 469 -6.65 21.40 65.89
CA LEU A 469 -6.01 22.67 66.27
C LEU A 469 -6.88 23.88 65.90
N LEU A 470 -7.46 23.92 64.73
CA LEU A 470 -8.37 24.97 64.30
C LEU A 470 -9.61 25.09 65.23
N GLN A 471 -10.20 23.93 65.59
CA GLN A 471 -11.31 23.91 66.53
C GLN A 471 -10.89 24.43 67.91
N ALA A 472 -9.69 24.08 68.38
CA ALA A 472 -9.16 24.61 69.64
C ALA A 472 -8.97 26.13 69.62
N GLU A 473 -8.40 26.70 68.55
CA GLU A 473 -8.24 28.12 68.30
C GLU A 473 -9.61 28.83 68.16
N GLN A 474 -10.58 28.25 67.47
CA GLN A 474 -11.95 28.81 67.39
C GLN A 474 -12.61 28.87 68.77
N ASN A 475 -12.45 27.82 69.57
CA ASN A 475 -13.01 27.80 70.92
C ASN A 475 -12.32 28.80 71.84
N GLN A 476 -11.01 28.98 71.72
CA GLN A 476 -10.26 30.01 72.45
C GLN A 476 -10.70 31.43 72.03
N SER A 477 -10.84 31.65 70.71
CA SER A 477 -11.35 32.92 70.17
C SER A 477 -12.75 33.27 70.69
N LEU A 478 -13.63 32.22 70.74
CA LEU A 478 -14.99 32.37 71.27
C LEU A 478 -14.99 32.75 72.73
N LYS A 479 -14.15 32.08 73.56
CA LYS A 479 -13.93 32.37 75.00
C LYS A 479 -13.46 33.81 75.19
N LEU A 480 -12.44 34.24 74.44
CA LEU A 480 -11.93 35.64 74.47
C LEU A 480 -13.02 36.65 74.11
N LYS A 481 -13.88 36.33 73.11
CA LYS A 481 -15.02 37.20 72.76
C LYS A 481 -16.05 37.30 73.93
N GLN A 482 -16.32 36.22 74.61
CA GLN A 482 -17.17 36.18 75.73
C GLN A 482 -16.57 36.96 76.92
N ASP A 483 -15.27 36.85 77.17
CA ASP A 483 -14.56 37.59 78.21
C ASP A 483 -14.58 39.10 77.88
N ILE A 484 -14.31 39.47 76.61
CA ILE A 484 -14.40 40.88 76.18
C ILE A 484 -15.83 41.44 76.38
N GLN A 485 -16.87 40.70 76.02
CA GLN A 485 -18.26 41.13 76.31
C GLN A 485 -18.56 41.28 77.78
N HIS A 486 -18.05 40.34 78.59
CA HIS A 486 -18.18 40.41 80.08
C HIS A 486 -17.51 41.67 80.65
N TYR A 487 -16.27 41.96 80.27
CA TYR A 487 -15.54 43.14 80.66
C TYR A 487 -16.21 44.41 80.16
N GLN A 488 -16.71 44.48 78.92
CA GLN A 488 -17.43 45.61 78.38
C GLN A 488 -18.72 45.81 79.21
N GLY A 489 -19.45 44.73 79.50
CA GLY A 489 -20.63 44.77 80.29
C GLY A 489 -20.32 45.30 81.73
N THR A 490 -19.20 44.91 82.27
CA THR A 490 -18.73 45.37 83.64
C THR A 490 -18.36 46.87 83.59
N LEU A 491 -17.61 47.26 82.61
CA LEU A 491 -17.20 48.71 82.40
C LEU A 491 -18.40 49.66 82.13
N ASN A 492 -19.47 49.11 81.55
CA ASN A 492 -20.69 49.89 81.29
C ASN A 492 -21.62 50.02 82.48
N ARG A 493 -21.36 49.32 83.65
CA ARG A 493 -22.15 49.51 84.89
C ARG A 493 -21.98 50.96 85.36
N LYS A 494 -23.09 51.53 85.72
CA LYS A 494 -23.08 53.00 86.17
C LYS A 494 -22.06 53.25 87.30
N ALA A 495 -21.91 52.40 88.28
CA ALA A 495 -20.93 52.53 89.38
C ALA A 495 -19.49 52.51 88.81
N VAL A 496 -19.11 51.56 87.91
CA VAL A 496 -17.76 51.46 87.32
C VAL A 496 -17.46 52.68 86.50
N LYS A 497 -18.42 53.16 85.63
CA LYS A 497 -18.27 54.37 84.82
C LYS A 497 -18.05 55.63 85.69
N THR A 498 -18.78 55.69 86.77
CA THR A 498 -18.58 56.83 87.72
C THR A 498 -17.25 56.75 88.38
N THR A 499 -16.83 55.60 88.87
CA THR A 499 -15.50 55.43 89.52
C THR A 499 -14.36 55.74 88.58
N LEU A 500 -14.41 55.24 87.26
CA LEU A 500 -13.42 55.56 86.23
C LEU A 500 -13.40 57.08 85.91
N ARG A 501 -14.51 57.75 85.82
CA ARG A 501 -14.59 59.19 85.60
C ARG A 501 -13.98 59.93 86.75
N ILE A 502 -14.18 59.48 88.00
CA ILE A 502 -13.56 60.10 89.22
C ILE A 502 -12.06 59.87 89.23
N ALA A 503 -11.59 58.63 88.86
CA ALA A 503 -10.17 58.35 88.77
C ALA A 503 -9.53 59.16 87.68
N ASP A 504 -10.11 59.33 86.51
CA ASP A 504 -9.63 60.19 85.39
C ASP A 504 -9.55 61.70 85.84
N SER A 505 -10.53 62.15 86.58
CA SER A 505 -10.53 63.48 87.11
C SER A 505 -9.43 63.66 88.15
N PHE A 506 -9.15 62.65 88.96
CA PHE A 506 -7.96 62.68 89.86
C PHE A 506 -6.63 62.58 89.14
N ALA A 507 -6.57 61.80 88.02
CA ALA A 507 -5.34 61.66 87.19
C ALA A 507 -5.06 63.00 86.46
N SER A 508 -6.07 63.69 86.00
CA SER A 508 -5.93 65.04 85.40
C SER A 508 -5.52 66.11 86.38
N LEU A 509 -5.88 66.00 87.64
CA LEU A 509 -5.47 66.92 88.73
C LEU A 509 -4.00 66.68 89.19
N LYS A 510 -3.37 65.55 88.87
CA LYS A 510 -1.96 65.26 89.08
C LYS A 510 -1.03 65.67 87.95
N LYS A 511 -1.54 66.17 86.85
CA LYS A 511 -0.81 66.70 85.71
C LYS A 511 -0.78 68.23 85.64
N THR A 512 -1.37 68.89 86.58
CA THR A 512 -1.20 70.27 86.84
C THR A 512 -0.35 70.45 88.15
#